data_73b2159b6ff1648f8fb72f4d45cb2d3a
#
_entry.id   73b2159b6ff1648f8fb72f4d45cb2d3a
#
_cell.length_a   1.000
_cell.length_b   1.000
_cell.length_c   1.000
_cell.angle_alpha   90.00
_cell.angle_beta   90.00
_cell.angle_gamma   90.00
#
_symmetry.space_group_name_H-M   'P 1'
#
loop_
_entity.id
_entity.type
_entity.pdbx_description
1 polymer ?
#
loop_
_entity_poly.entity_id
_entity_poly.type
_entity_poly.pdbx_seq_one_letter_code
_entity_poly.pdbx_strand_id
1 'polypeptide(L)'
;MSKTTLTISSKNYSSWSLRGWLMVKMSGLDFTEISVPTDTADARAELLLLSPSILVPSLTHAKVKVWDTLAIGEYLNEIAPKANLLPSNQVHRAHCRAICGEMHSGFSALRSSLPMNIKAKMKGFKVWSKAQLDIDRITEIWKECLLSYKGPYLFGKQMTLADAMYAPVVMRFLTYGVSLTPACMKYCEEIIATPYMKEWIEAAQAEPDDIEELEVEF
;
A
#
# COMPACT_ATOMS: atom_id res chain seq x y z
N MET A 1 -5.15 -27.62 -5.43
CA MET A 1 -5.38 -26.20 -5.04
C MET A 1 -5.20 -25.34 -6.27
N SER A 2 -6.07 -24.37 -6.51
CA SER A 2 -5.94 -23.44 -7.63
C SER A 2 -4.69 -22.57 -7.41
N LYS A 3 -3.83 -22.48 -8.45
CA LYS A 3 -2.61 -21.68 -8.38
C LYS A 3 -3.01 -20.19 -8.28
N THR A 4 -2.59 -19.53 -7.19
CA THR A 4 -2.73 -18.08 -7.03
C THR A 4 -1.40 -17.42 -7.35
N THR A 5 -1.41 -16.37 -8.15
CA THR A 5 -0.21 -15.61 -8.53
C THR A 5 -0.48 -14.12 -8.38
N LEU A 6 0.44 -13.41 -7.76
CA LEU A 6 0.43 -11.95 -7.67
C LEU A 6 1.61 -11.39 -8.45
N THR A 7 1.31 -10.61 -9.49
CA THR A 7 2.32 -9.89 -10.26
C THR A 7 2.52 -8.51 -9.65
N ILE A 8 3.75 -8.19 -9.33
CA ILE A 8 4.19 -6.92 -8.72
C ILE A 8 5.41 -6.36 -9.45
N SER A 9 5.81 -5.15 -9.13
CA SER A 9 7.11 -4.56 -9.50
C SER A 9 7.97 -4.33 -8.26
N SER A 10 9.00 -3.48 -8.35
CA SER A 10 9.94 -3.18 -7.27
C SER A 10 9.27 -3.00 -5.91
N LYS A 11 9.81 -3.65 -4.90
CA LYS A 11 9.35 -3.51 -3.51
C LYS A 11 9.83 -2.21 -2.88
N ASN A 12 10.93 -1.64 -3.36
CA ASN A 12 11.45 -0.37 -2.87
C ASN A 12 10.55 0.79 -3.28
N TYR A 13 10.09 0.83 -4.54
CA TYR A 13 9.44 2.01 -5.11
C TYR A 13 7.94 1.85 -5.36
N SER A 14 7.44 0.62 -5.59
CA SER A 14 6.05 0.43 -6.02
C SER A 14 5.06 0.42 -4.87
N SER A 15 4.47 1.57 -4.60
CA SER A 15 3.42 1.71 -3.60
C SER A 15 2.13 0.95 -3.97
N TRP A 16 1.84 0.76 -5.25
CA TRP A 16 0.69 -0.04 -5.67
C TRP A 16 0.91 -1.53 -5.43
N SER A 17 2.12 -2.04 -5.73
CA SER A 17 2.50 -3.43 -5.43
C SER A 17 2.42 -3.74 -3.94
N LEU A 18 2.92 -2.85 -3.06
CA LEU A 18 2.81 -3.00 -1.61
C LEU A 18 1.35 -3.15 -1.16
N ARG A 19 0.44 -2.31 -1.67
CA ARG A 19 -0.99 -2.40 -1.32
C ARG A 19 -1.58 -3.76 -1.65
N GLY A 20 -1.45 -4.20 -2.90
CA GLY A 20 -1.97 -5.50 -3.34
C GLY A 20 -1.35 -6.66 -2.62
N TRP A 21 -0.05 -6.62 -2.40
CA TRP A 21 0.67 -7.67 -1.68
C TRP A 21 0.20 -7.81 -0.22
N LEU A 22 0.04 -6.69 0.50
CA LEU A 22 -0.52 -6.70 1.85
C LEU A 22 -1.93 -7.31 1.89
N MET A 23 -2.79 -6.93 0.94
CA MET A 23 -4.15 -7.46 0.87
C MET A 23 -4.17 -8.98 0.67
N VAL A 24 -3.30 -9.52 -0.21
CA VAL A 24 -3.21 -10.97 -0.41
C VAL A 24 -2.65 -11.66 0.83
N LYS A 25 -1.60 -11.13 1.47
CA LYS A 25 -1.08 -11.67 2.75
C LYS A 25 -2.16 -11.68 3.84
N MET A 26 -2.86 -10.58 4.00
CA MET A 26 -3.95 -10.45 5.00
C MET A 26 -5.12 -11.40 4.71
N SER A 27 -5.37 -11.76 3.45
CA SER A 27 -6.43 -12.70 3.09
C SER A 27 -6.13 -14.15 3.52
N GLY A 28 -4.86 -14.46 3.79
CA GLY A 28 -4.41 -15.81 4.13
C GLY A 28 -4.31 -16.76 2.94
N LEU A 29 -4.43 -16.27 1.70
CA LEU A 29 -4.23 -17.07 0.51
C LEU A 29 -2.74 -17.35 0.27
N ASP A 30 -2.41 -18.60 0.02
CA ASP A 30 -1.10 -18.96 -0.51
C ASP A 30 -0.97 -18.49 -1.96
N PHE A 31 0.12 -17.81 -2.28
CA PHE A 31 0.37 -17.30 -3.62
C PHE A 31 1.84 -17.35 -4.02
N THR A 32 2.06 -17.39 -5.33
CA THR A 32 3.38 -17.22 -5.95
C THR A 32 3.52 -15.76 -6.38
N GLU A 33 4.59 -15.12 -5.99
CA GLU A 33 4.95 -13.78 -6.41
C GLU A 33 5.69 -13.81 -7.74
N ILE A 34 5.32 -12.93 -8.67
CA ILE A 34 6.05 -12.66 -9.90
C ILE A 34 6.44 -11.19 -9.87
N SER A 35 7.74 -10.92 -9.82
CA SER A 35 8.27 -9.56 -9.91
C SER A 35 8.63 -9.27 -11.37
N VAL A 36 8.14 -8.13 -11.88
CA VAL A 36 8.44 -7.66 -13.23
C VAL A 36 8.98 -6.24 -13.15
N PRO A 37 10.04 -5.91 -13.90
CA PRO A 37 10.49 -4.53 -14.05
C PRO A 37 9.38 -3.73 -14.75
N THR A 38 9.24 -2.44 -14.43
CA THR A 38 8.16 -1.60 -15.01
C THR A 38 8.65 -0.59 -16.03
N ASP A 39 9.95 -0.39 -16.13
CA ASP A 39 10.51 0.82 -16.76
C ASP A 39 11.01 0.60 -18.19
N THR A 40 10.96 -0.65 -18.71
CA THR A 40 11.35 -0.96 -20.08
C THR A 40 10.17 -1.34 -20.96
N ALA A 41 10.30 -1.15 -22.28
CA ALA A 41 9.30 -1.59 -23.25
C ALA A 41 9.08 -3.11 -23.19
N ASP A 42 10.14 -3.89 -22.94
CA ASP A 42 10.08 -5.34 -22.80
C ASP A 42 9.29 -5.75 -21.55
N ALA A 43 9.46 -5.04 -20.43
CA ALA A 43 8.70 -5.26 -19.21
C ALA A 43 7.21 -5.00 -19.39
N ARG A 44 6.83 -3.97 -20.16
CA ARG A 44 5.43 -3.71 -20.51
C ARG A 44 4.85 -4.83 -21.39
N ALA A 45 5.62 -5.32 -22.33
CA ALA A 45 5.22 -6.45 -23.16
C ALA A 45 5.05 -7.73 -22.33
N GLU A 46 5.96 -8.00 -21.39
CA GLU A 46 5.84 -9.11 -20.44
C GLU A 46 4.60 -9.00 -19.55
N LEU A 47 4.31 -7.81 -19.02
CA LEU A 47 3.09 -7.57 -18.25
C LEU A 47 1.83 -7.87 -19.05
N LEU A 48 1.76 -7.49 -20.33
CA LEU A 48 0.61 -7.78 -21.20
C LEU A 48 0.44 -9.29 -21.49
N LEU A 49 1.52 -10.07 -21.46
CA LEU A 49 1.45 -11.53 -21.59
C LEU A 49 0.90 -12.19 -20.30
N LEU A 50 1.21 -11.61 -19.14
CA LEU A 50 0.82 -12.13 -17.82
C LEU A 50 -0.57 -11.65 -17.38
N SER A 51 -0.96 -10.45 -17.79
CA SER A 51 -2.19 -9.78 -17.34
C SER A 51 -2.87 -9.05 -18.49
N PRO A 52 -4.20 -8.89 -18.46
CA PRO A 52 -4.91 -8.02 -19.40
C PRO A 52 -4.61 -6.52 -19.21
N SER A 53 -3.75 -6.17 -18.27
CA SER A 53 -3.33 -4.80 -17.95
C SER A 53 -1.83 -4.73 -17.76
N ILE A 54 -1.23 -3.60 -18.17
CA ILE A 54 0.15 -3.23 -17.82
C ILE A 54 0.30 -2.72 -16.38
N LEU A 55 -0.82 -2.65 -15.64
CA LEU A 55 -0.82 -2.13 -14.27
C LEU A 55 -0.52 -3.24 -13.26
N VAL A 56 0.33 -2.93 -12.33
CA VAL A 56 0.60 -3.74 -11.14
C VAL A 56 0.03 -3.04 -9.88
N PRO A 57 -0.47 -3.82 -8.90
CA PRO A 57 -0.51 -5.28 -8.83
C PRO A 57 -1.58 -5.90 -9.72
N SER A 58 -1.36 -7.15 -10.15
CA SER A 58 -2.35 -7.98 -10.83
C SER A 58 -2.42 -9.35 -10.16
N LEU A 59 -3.61 -9.75 -9.74
CA LEU A 59 -3.87 -11.03 -9.08
C LEU A 59 -4.53 -12.01 -10.05
N THR A 60 -3.94 -13.19 -10.19
CA THR A 60 -4.56 -14.34 -10.84
C THR A 60 -4.91 -15.39 -9.79
N HIS A 61 -6.17 -15.77 -9.69
CA HIS A 61 -6.66 -16.82 -8.80
C HIS A 61 -7.62 -17.72 -9.57
N ALA A 62 -7.24 -18.98 -9.76
CA ALA A 62 -7.96 -19.92 -10.61
C ALA A 62 -8.16 -19.39 -12.05
N LYS A 63 -9.41 -19.11 -12.44
CA LYS A 63 -9.76 -18.53 -13.75
C LYS A 63 -9.95 -17.02 -13.71
N VAL A 64 -9.87 -16.39 -12.52
CA VAL A 64 -10.07 -14.96 -12.33
C VAL A 64 -8.74 -14.24 -12.49
N LYS A 65 -8.73 -13.18 -13.29
CA LYS A 65 -7.65 -12.20 -13.35
C LYS A 65 -8.23 -10.85 -12.93
N VAL A 66 -7.68 -10.25 -11.89
CA VAL A 66 -8.14 -8.97 -11.36
C VAL A 66 -6.94 -8.05 -11.13
N TRP A 67 -7.07 -6.82 -11.54
CA TRP A 67 -6.10 -5.74 -11.35
C TRP A 67 -6.82 -4.52 -10.77
N ASP A 68 -6.04 -3.51 -10.35
CA ASP A 68 -6.44 -2.44 -9.46
C ASP A 68 -6.59 -2.89 -8.01
N THR A 69 -6.01 -2.09 -7.11
CA THR A 69 -5.94 -2.45 -5.69
C THR A 69 -7.30 -2.51 -5.00
N LEU A 70 -8.25 -1.63 -5.37
CA LEU A 70 -9.59 -1.69 -4.79
C LEU A 70 -10.35 -2.93 -5.28
N ALA A 71 -10.25 -3.24 -6.57
CA ALA A 71 -10.87 -4.43 -7.14
C ALA A 71 -10.28 -5.71 -6.55
N ILE A 72 -8.95 -5.78 -6.37
CA ILE A 72 -8.28 -6.90 -5.68
C ILE A 72 -8.79 -7.01 -4.25
N GLY A 73 -8.89 -5.91 -3.52
CA GLY A 73 -9.36 -5.89 -2.14
C GLY A 73 -10.79 -6.39 -1.99
N GLU A 74 -11.72 -5.94 -2.84
CA GLU A 74 -13.11 -6.41 -2.84
C GLU A 74 -13.19 -7.89 -3.21
N TYR A 75 -12.48 -8.33 -4.25
CA TYR A 75 -12.44 -9.74 -4.64
C TYR A 75 -11.91 -10.63 -3.50
N LEU A 76 -10.82 -10.24 -2.84
CA LEU A 76 -10.27 -10.98 -1.71
C LEU A 76 -11.24 -11.02 -0.52
N ASN A 77 -11.95 -9.94 -0.25
CA ASN A 77 -12.97 -9.90 0.80
C ASN A 77 -14.14 -10.86 0.52
N GLU A 78 -14.50 -11.06 -0.76
CA GLU A 78 -15.55 -12.03 -1.14
C GLU A 78 -15.09 -13.47 -0.96
N ILE A 79 -13.87 -13.81 -1.43
CA ILE A 79 -13.41 -15.22 -1.43
C ILE A 79 -12.77 -15.65 -0.11
N ALA A 80 -12.35 -14.70 0.73
CA ALA A 80 -11.76 -14.94 2.04
C ALA A 80 -12.49 -14.18 3.16
N PRO A 81 -13.81 -14.39 3.37
CA PRO A 81 -14.61 -13.58 4.30
C PRO A 81 -14.12 -13.67 5.75
N LYS A 82 -13.46 -14.76 6.14
CA LYS A 82 -12.89 -14.95 7.48
C LYS A 82 -11.69 -14.04 7.76
N ALA A 83 -11.06 -13.51 6.75
CA ALA A 83 -9.93 -12.59 6.89
C ALA A 83 -10.37 -11.20 7.40
N ASN A 84 -11.66 -10.87 7.29
CA ASN A 84 -12.23 -9.59 7.75
C ASN A 84 -11.47 -8.39 7.17
N LEU A 85 -11.16 -8.44 5.88
CA LEU A 85 -10.44 -7.36 5.19
C LEU A 85 -11.21 -6.03 5.21
N LEU A 86 -12.54 -6.10 5.33
CA LEU A 86 -13.42 -4.96 5.56
C LEU A 86 -14.13 -5.10 6.91
N PRO A 87 -14.43 -4.00 7.61
CA PRO A 87 -15.21 -4.04 8.85
C PRO A 87 -16.57 -4.73 8.68
N SER A 88 -16.97 -5.55 9.64
CA SER A 88 -18.26 -6.25 9.64
C SER A 88 -19.45 -5.30 9.80
N ASN A 89 -19.29 -4.22 10.59
CA ASN A 89 -20.30 -3.19 10.76
C ASN A 89 -20.47 -2.40 9.46
N GLN A 90 -21.71 -2.22 9.01
CA GLN A 90 -22.03 -1.57 7.74
C GLN A 90 -21.54 -0.12 7.66
N VAL A 91 -21.70 0.67 8.74
CA VAL A 91 -21.28 2.07 8.79
C VAL A 91 -19.75 2.17 8.72
N HIS A 92 -19.06 1.37 9.53
CA HIS A 92 -17.59 1.31 9.53
C HIS A 92 -17.05 0.85 8.18
N ARG A 93 -17.71 -0.12 7.55
CA ARG A 93 -17.34 -0.64 6.22
C ARG A 93 -17.51 0.41 5.13
N ALA A 94 -18.60 1.20 5.18
CA ALA A 94 -18.80 2.31 4.26
C ALA A 94 -17.70 3.37 4.42
N HIS A 95 -17.35 3.74 5.64
CA HIS A 95 -16.27 4.68 5.92
C HIS A 95 -14.90 4.11 5.46
N CYS A 96 -14.63 2.83 5.72
CA CYS A 96 -13.42 2.17 5.24
C CYS A 96 -13.28 2.27 3.72
N ARG A 97 -14.33 1.99 2.98
CA ARG A 97 -14.35 2.13 1.52
C ARG A 97 -14.16 3.58 1.07
N ALA A 98 -14.76 4.53 1.76
CA ALA A 98 -14.63 5.96 1.43
C ALA A 98 -13.17 6.43 1.52
N ILE A 99 -12.49 6.15 2.64
CA ILE A 99 -11.09 6.55 2.79
C ILE A 99 -10.13 5.74 1.90
N CYS A 100 -10.46 4.49 1.56
CA CYS A 100 -9.73 3.72 0.55
C CYS A 100 -9.87 4.36 -0.84
N GLY A 101 -11.07 4.78 -1.21
CA GLY A 101 -11.33 5.47 -2.47
C GLY A 101 -10.60 6.82 -2.55
N GLU A 102 -10.61 7.61 -1.46
CA GLU A 102 -9.88 8.87 -1.35
C GLU A 102 -8.36 8.65 -1.50
N MET A 103 -7.81 7.60 -0.87
CA MET A 103 -6.39 7.24 -1.03
C MET A 103 -6.08 6.74 -2.45
N HIS A 104 -7.00 6.04 -3.09
CA HIS A 104 -6.80 5.51 -4.44
C HIS A 104 -6.73 6.63 -5.50
N SER A 105 -7.65 7.58 -5.47
CA SER A 105 -7.79 8.62 -6.49
C SER A 105 -7.11 9.95 -6.15
N GLY A 106 -6.85 10.21 -4.87
CA GLY A 106 -6.35 11.47 -4.37
C GLY A 106 -4.84 11.52 -4.08
N PHE A 107 -4.42 12.60 -3.38
CA PHE A 107 -3.08 12.80 -2.84
C PHE A 107 -1.97 12.78 -3.89
N SER A 108 -2.22 13.36 -5.06
CA SER A 108 -1.26 13.41 -6.16
C SER A 108 -0.03 14.24 -5.84
N ALA A 109 -0.20 15.34 -5.08
CA ALA A 109 0.91 16.20 -4.67
C ALA A 109 1.85 15.47 -3.69
N LEU A 110 1.31 14.71 -2.74
CA LEU A 110 2.09 13.84 -1.87
C LEU A 110 2.88 12.81 -2.68
N ARG A 111 2.23 12.14 -3.61
CA ARG A 111 2.85 11.04 -4.38
C ARG A 111 4.00 11.53 -5.25
N SER A 112 3.87 12.70 -5.88
CA SER A 112 4.91 13.28 -6.73
C SER A 112 6.04 13.92 -5.93
N SER A 113 5.74 14.52 -4.77
CA SER A 113 6.75 15.23 -3.97
C SER A 113 7.53 14.32 -3.00
N LEU A 114 6.89 13.25 -2.54
CA LEU A 114 7.47 12.26 -1.62
C LEU A 114 7.30 10.85 -2.21
N PRO A 115 8.01 10.47 -3.27
CA PRO A 115 7.93 9.13 -3.84
C PRO A 115 8.29 8.06 -2.79
N MET A 116 7.69 6.86 -2.89
CA MET A 116 8.05 5.78 -1.99
C MET A 116 9.45 5.27 -2.32
N ASN A 117 10.33 5.32 -1.33
CA ASN A 117 11.66 4.75 -1.37
C ASN A 117 11.97 4.20 0.03
N ILE A 118 11.92 2.89 0.18
CA ILE A 118 12.05 2.22 1.48
C ILE A 118 13.50 2.24 1.99
N LYS A 119 14.47 2.21 1.07
CA LYS A 119 15.89 2.23 1.41
C LYS A 119 16.34 3.60 1.88
N ALA A 120 15.71 4.68 1.39
CA ALA A 120 16.15 6.03 1.66
C ALA A 120 15.79 6.52 3.06
N LYS A 121 16.60 7.45 3.57
CA LYS A 121 16.37 8.18 4.83
C LYS A 121 16.67 9.66 4.58
N MET A 122 15.63 10.42 4.30
CA MET A 122 15.75 11.83 3.88
C MET A 122 15.34 12.78 5.01
N LYS A 123 16.09 12.74 6.10
CA LYS A 123 15.83 13.63 7.26
C LYS A 123 16.03 15.08 6.87
N GLY A 124 15.05 15.93 7.22
CA GLY A 124 15.11 17.37 6.94
C GLY A 124 14.62 17.77 5.56
N PHE A 125 13.99 16.84 4.83
CA PHE A 125 13.35 17.14 3.56
C PHE A 125 12.30 18.25 3.72
N LYS A 126 12.40 19.28 2.88
CA LYS A 126 11.44 20.39 2.89
C LYS A 126 10.21 20.04 2.08
N VAL A 127 9.12 19.75 2.77
CA VAL A 127 7.84 19.45 2.13
C VAL A 127 7.27 20.69 1.42
N TRP A 128 6.86 20.54 0.16
CA TRP A 128 6.22 21.61 -0.60
C TRP A 128 4.79 21.85 -0.13
N SER A 129 4.31 23.09 -0.21
CA SER A 129 3.00 23.50 0.32
C SER A 129 1.82 22.66 -0.17
N LYS A 130 1.83 22.22 -1.44
CA LYS A 130 0.76 21.36 -1.98
C LYS A 130 0.77 19.96 -1.36
N ALA A 131 1.95 19.38 -1.15
CA ALA A 131 2.08 18.08 -0.49
C ALA A 131 1.72 18.19 1.00
N GLN A 132 1.94 19.35 1.63
CA GLN A 132 1.52 19.58 3.02
C GLN A 132 0.00 19.49 3.19
N LEU A 133 -0.78 19.99 2.25
CA LEU A 133 -2.25 19.86 2.28
C LEU A 133 -2.70 18.39 2.23
N ASP A 134 -2.04 17.58 1.42
CA ASP A 134 -2.30 16.14 1.36
C ASP A 134 -1.93 15.46 2.68
N ILE A 135 -0.79 15.82 3.28
CA ILE A 135 -0.34 15.31 4.59
C ILE A 135 -1.35 15.68 5.68
N ASP A 136 -1.81 16.92 5.70
CA ASP A 136 -2.77 17.42 6.70
C ASP A 136 -4.09 16.62 6.60
N ARG A 137 -4.60 16.41 5.37
CA ARG A 137 -5.81 15.63 5.14
C ARG A 137 -5.65 14.17 5.56
N ILE A 138 -4.54 13.54 5.23
CA ILE A 138 -4.26 12.16 5.63
C ILE A 138 -4.17 12.02 7.14
N THR A 139 -3.48 12.93 7.80
CA THR A 139 -3.35 12.90 9.27
C THR A 139 -4.68 13.19 9.98
N GLU A 140 -5.57 13.99 9.38
CA GLU A 140 -6.93 14.18 9.84
C GLU A 140 -7.73 12.87 9.78
N ILE A 141 -7.72 12.18 8.62
CA ILE A 141 -8.36 10.87 8.44
C ILE A 141 -7.85 9.86 9.48
N TRP A 142 -6.54 9.77 9.66
CA TRP A 142 -5.97 8.84 10.64
C TRP A 142 -6.40 9.16 12.07
N LYS A 143 -6.36 10.43 12.48
CA LYS A 143 -6.82 10.87 13.81
C LYS A 143 -8.28 10.51 14.04
N GLU A 144 -9.15 10.79 13.06
CA GLU A 144 -10.57 10.48 13.13
C GLU A 144 -10.80 8.98 13.31
N CYS A 145 -10.16 8.16 12.48
CA CYS A 145 -10.29 6.71 12.55
C CYS A 145 -9.78 6.14 13.88
N LEU A 146 -8.57 6.53 14.31
CA LEU A 146 -7.96 6.05 15.54
C LEU A 146 -8.79 6.43 16.77
N LEU A 147 -9.37 7.64 16.78
CA LEU A 147 -10.25 8.10 17.87
C LEU A 147 -11.59 7.34 17.87
N SER A 148 -12.19 7.16 16.69
CA SER A 148 -13.53 6.57 16.56
C SER A 148 -13.53 5.06 16.79
N TYR A 149 -12.53 4.35 16.27
CA TYR A 149 -12.50 2.88 16.28
C TYR A 149 -11.58 2.27 17.34
N LYS A 150 -10.84 3.09 18.09
CA LYS A 150 -10.09 2.77 19.32
C LYS A 150 -9.19 1.54 19.18
N GLY A 151 -8.38 1.51 18.15
CA GLY A 151 -7.43 0.40 17.91
C GLY A 151 -6.05 0.89 17.51
N PRO A 152 -5.10 -0.03 17.38
CA PRO A 152 -3.81 0.28 16.80
C PRO A 152 -3.89 0.52 15.29
N TYR A 153 -4.95 0.04 14.63
CA TYR A 153 -5.22 0.20 13.22
C TYR A 153 -6.43 1.11 12.96
N LEU A 154 -6.60 1.55 11.71
CA LEU A 154 -7.60 2.57 11.36
C LEU A 154 -9.05 2.15 11.68
N PHE A 155 -9.36 0.87 11.65
CA PHE A 155 -10.70 0.34 11.99
C PHE A 155 -10.71 -0.63 13.18
N GLY A 156 -9.82 -0.44 14.14
CA GLY A 156 -9.84 -1.20 15.39
C GLY A 156 -8.61 -2.08 15.59
N LYS A 157 -8.85 -3.32 16.08
CA LYS A 157 -7.77 -4.19 16.57
C LYS A 157 -7.05 -4.99 15.46
N GLN A 158 -7.63 -5.07 14.27
CA GLN A 158 -7.09 -5.83 13.14
C GLN A 158 -6.89 -4.90 11.95
N MET A 159 -5.85 -5.18 11.15
CA MET A 159 -5.64 -4.51 9.88
C MET A 159 -6.82 -4.77 8.93
N THR A 160 -7.20 -3.73 8.20
CA THR A 160 -8.22 -3.76 7.15
C THR A 160 -7.64 -3.32 5.82
N LEU A 161 -8.46 -3.29 4.77
CA LEU A 161 -8.06 -2.72 3.47
C LEU A 161 -7.54 -1.28 3.60
N ALA A 162 -8.10 -0.50 4.53
CA ALA A 162 -7.62 0.86 4.76
C ALA A 162 -6.15 0.88 5.19
N ASP A 163 -5.75 0.01 6.09
CA ASP A 163 -4.35 -0.05 6.55
C ASP A 163 -3.41 -0.47 5.41
N ALA A 164 -3.82 -1.42 4.57
CA ALA A 164 -3.06 -1.79 3.37
C ALA A 164 -2.96 -0.63 2.37
N MET A 165 -4.03 0.14 2.18
CA MET A 165 -4.04 1.31 1.30
C MET A 165 -3.15 2.44 1.81
N TYR A 166 -3.07 2.64 3.12
CA TYR A 166 -2.26 3.70 3.72
C TYR A 166 -0.82 3.27 4.08
N ALA A 167 -0.46 1.99 4.07
CA ALA A 167 0.88 1.51 4.37
C ALA A 167 2.01 2.18 3.56
N PRO A 168 1.87 2.42 2.22
CA PRO A 168 2.87 3.18 1.48
C PRO A 168 3.01 4.64 1.95
N VAL A 169 1.96 5.24 2.50
CA VAL A 169 2.02 6.60 3.07
C VAL A 169 2.82 6.59 4.36
N VAL A 170 2.64 5.55 5.19
CA VAL A 170 3.47 5.33 6.37
C VAL A 170 4.95 5.30 5.99
N MET A 171 5.32 4.53 4.96
CA MET A 171 6.69 4.47 4.49
C MET A 171 7.20 5.84 4.03
N ARG A 172 6.42 6.58 3.23
CA ARG A 172 6.77 7.94 2.80
C ARG A 172 7.01 8.87 3.99
N PHE A 173 6.11 8.88 4.97
CA PHE A 173 6.22 9.76 6.14
C PHE A 173 7.49 9.46 6.96
N LEU A 174 7.85 8.20 7.11
CA LEU A 174 9.06 7.79 7.81
C LEU A 174 10.33 8.10 7.01
N THR A 175 10.33 7.84 5.69
CA THR A 175 11.47 8.14 4.81
C THR A 175 11.82 9.62 4.82
N TYR A 176 10.82 10.49 4.70
CA TYR A 176 11.01 11.95 4.60
C TYR A 176 10.97 12.67 5.95
N GLY A 177 10.81 11.95 7.05
CA GLY A 177 10.79 12.54 8.40
C GLY A 177 9.64 13.53 8.62
N VAL A 178 8.46 13.22 8.08
CA VAL A 178 7.26 14.07 8.23
C VAL A 178 6.89 14.20 9.71
N SER A 179 6.66 15.43 10.17
CA SER A 179 6.25 15.69 11.56
C SER A 179 4.82 15.22 11.80
N LEU A 180 4.65 14.27 12.71
CA LEU A 180 3.37 13.65 13.03
C LEU A 180 2.98 13.88 14.48
N THR A 181 1.68 13.85 14.75
CA THR A 181 1.19 13.77 16.14
C THR A 181 1.56 12.43 16.77
N PRO A 182 1.65 12.33 18.11
CA PRO A 182 1.99 11.07 18.77
C PRO A 182 1.07 9.89 18.36
N ALA A 183 -0.23 10.16 18.17
CA ALA A 183 -1.18 9.12 17.73
C ALA A 183 -0.88 8.61 16.30
N CYS A 184 -0.59 9.51 15.35
CA CYS A 184 -0.24 9.15 13.99
C CYS A 184 1.13 8.46 13.93
N MET A 185 2.10 8.90 14.72
CA MET A 185 3.40 8.24 14.81
C MET A 185 3.26 6.82 15.35
N LYS A 186 2.50 6.65 16.42
CA LYS A 186 2.21 5.31 16.96
C LYS A 186 1.55 4.40 15.93
N TYR A 187 0.61 4.92 15.14
CA TYR A 187 0.01 4.15 14.03
C TYR A 187 1.08 3.73 13.00
N CYS A 188 2.00 4.60 12.63
CA CYS A 188 3.11 4.25 11.75
C CYS A 188 3.97 3.11 12.36
N GLU A 189 4.29 3.20 13.64
CA GLU A 189 5.05 2.17 14.36
C GLU A 189 4.32 0.82 14.37
N GLU A 190 3.01 0.81 14.61
CA GLU A 190 2.18 -0.40 14.59
C GLU A 190 2.16 -1.04 13.18
N ILE A 191 2.03 -0.24 12.12
CA ILE A 191 2.05 -0.75 10.74
C ILE A 191 3.39 -1.41 10.41
N ILE A 192 4.52 -0.72 10.64
CA ILE A 192 5.84 -1.27 10.30
C ILE A 192 6.23 -2.46 11.19
N ALA A 193 5.66 -2.57 12.40
CA ALA A 193 5.90 -3.68 13.32
C ALA A 193 5.22 -4.98 12.89
N THR A 194 4.25 -4.92 11.98
CA THR A 194 3.54 -6.11 11.50
C THR A 194 4.49 -7.09 10.80
N PRO A 195 4.28 -8.42 10.91
CA PRO A 195 5.09 -9.40 10.21
C PRO A 195 5.15 -9.15 8.70
N TYR A 196 4.02 -8.76 8.10
CA TYR A 196 3.93 -8.49 6.66
C TYR A 196 4.80 -7.30 6.23
N MET A 197 4.76 -6.19 6.97
CA MET A 197 5.60 -5.03 6.65
C MET A 197 7.08 -5.30 6.85
N LYS A 198 7.46 -6.07 7.88
CA LYS A 198 8.85 -6.50 8.09
C LYS A 198 9.36 -7.33 6.92
N GLU A 199 8.57 -8.33 6.48
CA GLU A 199 8.89 -9.16 5.32
C GLU A 199 9.06 -8.30 4.04
N TRP A 200 8.15 -7.35 3.81
CA TRP A 200 8.23 -6.46 2.65
C TRP A 200 9.46 -5.54 2.71
N ILE A 201 9.71 -4.90 3.85
CA ILE A 201 10.85 -3.98 4.04
C ILE A 201 12.17 -4.71 3.88
N GLU A 202 12.32 -5.91 4.45
CA GLU A 202 13.51 -6.75 4.32
C GLU A 202 13.76 -7.11 2.86
N ALA A 203 12.73 -7.53 2.14
CA ALA A 203 12.81 -7.86 0.73
C ALA A 203 13.13 -6.62 -0.13
N ALA A 204 12.56 -5.45 0.18
CA ALA A 204 12.88 -4.19 -0.51
C ALA A 204 14.35 -3.78 -0.30
N GLN A 205 14.88 -3.96 0.90
CA GLN A 205 16.28 -3.67 1.21
C GLN A 205 17.26 -4.61 0.47
N ALA A 206 16.81 -5.82 0.15
CA ALA A 206 17.60 -6.82 -0.57
C ALA A 206 17.54 -6.66 -2.10
N GLU A 207 16.65 -5.81 -2.64
CA GLU A 207 16.63 -5.52 -4.09
C GLU A 207 17.97 -4.93 -4.54
N PRO A 208 18.58 -5.47 -5.63
CA PRO A 208 19.93 -5.06 -6.03
C PRO A 208 19.98 -3.67 -6.67
N ASP A 209 18.89 -3.27 -7.34
CA ASP A 209 18.89 -2.10 -8.21
C ASP A 209 18.19 -0.90 -7.55
N ASP A 210 18.80 0.26 -7.71
CA ASP A 210 18.19 1.57 -7.47
C ASP A 210 17.76 2.13 -8.83
N ILE A 211 16.56 2.71 -8.91
CA ILE A 211 16.03 3.34 -10.12
C ILE A 211 16.41 4.82 -10.04
N GLU A 212 17.39 5.24 -10.83
CA GLU A 212 17.96 6.60 -10.80
C GLU A 212 16.86 7.68 -10.93
N GLU A 213 15.87 7.48 -11.82
CA GLU A 213 14.79 8.44 -12.04
C GLU A 213 13.83 8.60 -10.84
N LEU A 214 13.87 7.66 -9.89
CA LEU A 214 13.09 7.70 -8.65
C LEU A 214 13.91 8.09 -7.42
N GLU A 215 15.23 8.22 -7.57
CA GLU A 215 16.08 8.82 -6.55
C GLU A 215 15.90 10.35 -6.60
N VAL A 216 15.53 10.92 -5.46
CA VAL A 216 15.35 12.37 -5.34
C VAL A 216 16.72 12.99 -5.09
N GLU A 217 17.26 13.68 -6.07
CA GLU A 217 18.46 14.51 -5.91
C GLU A 217 18.09 15.82 -5.16
N PHE A 218 18.94 16.22 -4.23
CA PHE A 218 18.83 17.43 -3.39
C PHE A 218 19.92 18.43 -3.72
#